data_b38a1fa9a3b97a3f9653fea55cd2af8a
#
_entry.id   b38a1fa9a3b97a3f9653fea55cd2af8a
#
_cell.length_a   1.000
_cell.length_b   1.000
_cell.length_c   1.000
_cell.angle_alpha   90.00
_cell.angle_beta   90.00
_cell.angle_gamma   90.00
#
_symmetry.space_group_name_H-M   'P 1'
#
loop_
_entity.id
_entity.type
_entity.pdbx_description
1 polymer ?
#
loop_
_entity_poly.entity_id
_entity_poly.type
_entity_poly.pdbx_seq_one_letter_code
_entity_poly.pdbx_strand_id
1 'polypeptide(L)'
;YGMFIKDKTKKYKSDIFNTQNWNYDEINDEFICPNNKRLGFKRYAYRHDKYGYKRDFKLYECDDCSECPLKNQCMNFNSKTNKKIMKNYNWEYFKSQINKKLSEPETKNIYSQRKIDVEPVFGFMKAILGFTRMSVRGINKAKRELGFVLMALNIRKVTAQRAENNQKICLLYTSPSPRD
;
A
#
# COMPACT_ATOMS: atom_id res chain seq x y z
N TYR A 1 -1.25 1.63 2.25
CA TYR A 1 -0.85 1.64 3.68
C TYR A 1 0.59 1.16 3.86
N GLY A 2 1.00 0.06 3.21
CA GLY A 2 2.38 -0.41 3.28
C GLY A 2 3.41 0.65 2.87
N MET A 3 3.15 1.40 1.80
CA MET A 3 4.01 2.53 1.39
C MET A 3 4.00 3.66 2.40
N PHE A 4 2.85 3.99 2.99
CA PHE A 4 2.75 5.00 4.04
C PHE A 4 3.64 4.71 5.26
N ILE A 5 3.74 3.43 5.65
CA ILE A 5 4.63 3.01 6.72
C ILE A 5 6.09 3.04 6.27
N LYS A 6 6.38 2.55 5.05
CA LYS A 6 7.71 2.50 4.47
C LYS A 6 8.34 3.90 4.35
N ASP A 7 7.56 4.88 3.89
CA ASP A 7 7.99 6.27 3.73
C ASP A 7 8.43 6.92 5.07
N LYS A 8 7.96 6.35 6.21
CA LYS A 8 8.32 6.82 7.57
C LYS A 8 9.56 6.14 8.14
N THR A 9 10.06 5.08 7.52
CA THR A 9 11.25 4.37 8.02
C THR A 9 12.51 5.20 7.88
N LYS A 10 13.46 5.05 8.83
CA LYS A 10 14.75 5.75 8.80
C LYS A 10 15.49 5.48 7.49
N LYS A 11 15.54 4.22 7.06
CA LYS A 11 16.18 3.82 5.80
C LYS A 11 15.63 4.57 4.58
N TYR A 12 14.31 4.73 4.48
CA TYR A 12 13.69 5.43 3.34
C TYR A 12 13.99 6.92 3.34
N LYS A 13 13.95 7.55 4.53
CA LYS A 13 14.24 8.98 4.70
C LYS A 13 15.70 9.34 4.53
N SER A 14 16.63 8.44 4.86
CA SER A 14 18.06 8.65 4.74
C SER A 14 18.62 8.33 3.35
N ASP A 15 17.82 7.75 2.46
CA ASP A 15 18.24 7.42 1.10
C ASP A 15 18.31 8.68 0.24
N ILE A 16 19.51 9.17 0.00
CA ILE A 16 19.79 10.37 -0.80
C ILE A 16 19.49 10.19 -2.29
N PHE A 17 19.44 8.95 -2.79
CA PHE A 17 19.13 8.67 -4.20
C PHE A 17 17.63 8.48 -4.45
N ASN A 18 16.84 8.44 -3.38
CA ASN A 18 15.39 8.42 -3.49
C ASN A 18 14.87 9.81 -3.88
N THR A 19 14.35 9.94 -5.09
CA THR A 19 13.83 11.20 -5.63
C THR A 19 12.68 11.83 -4.83
N GLN A 20 12.07 11.09 -3.90
CA GLN A 20 11.07 11.63 -2.96
C GLN A 20 11.70 12.49 -1.86
N ASN A 21 13.00 12.31 -1.60
CA ASN A 21 13.74 13.04 -0.57
C ASN A 21 14.49 14.24 -1.16
N TRP A 22 14.42 14.44 -2.47
CA TRP A 22 15.09 15.57 -3.12
C TRP A 22 14.34 16.86 -2.88
N ASN A 23 15.08 17.95 -2.72
CA ASN A 23 14.51 19.28 -2.57
C ASN A 23 13.83 19.69 -3.89
N TYR A 24 12.63 20.23 -3.75
CA TYR A 24 11.87 20.79 -4.86
C TYR A 24 11.73 22.29 -4.68
N ASP A 25 12.16 23.05 -5.68
CA ASP A 25 12.00 24.48 -5.77
C ASP A 25 10.69 24.79 -6.50
N GLU A 26 9.70 25.29 -5.75
CA GLU A 26 8.37 25.60 -6.29
C GLU A 26 8.39 26.82 -7.21
N ILE A 27 9.33 27.77 -6.98
CA ILE A 27 9.40 29.01 -7.76
C ILE A 27 9.88 28.72 -9.17
N ASN A 28 10.94 27.91 -9.28
CA ASN A 28 11.56 27.57 -10.56
C ASN A 28 11.01 26.27 -11.18
N ASP A 29 10.11 25.56 -10.49
CA ASP A 29 9.59 24.24 -10.89
C ASP A 29 10.72 23.24 -11.23
N GLU A 30 11.68 23.07 -10.31
CA GLU A 30 12.86 22.23 -10.49
C GLU A 30 13.20 21.38 -9.25
N PHE A 31 13.86 20.25 -9.46
CA PHE A 31 14.41 19.42 -8.40
C PHE A 31 15.91 19.65 -8.26
N ILE A 32 16.41 19.59 -7.02
CA ILE A 32 17.82 19.64 -6.70
C ILE A 32 18.30 18.23 -6.37
N CYS A 33 19.27 17.71 -7.13
CA CYS A 33 19.83 16.39 -6.91
C CYS A 33 20.86 16.39 -5.77
N PRO A 34 21.29 15.21 -5.25
CA PRO A 34 22.29 15.12 -4.18
C PRO A 34 23.66 15.75 -4.52
N ASN A 35 23.96 15.96 -5.78
CA ASN A 35 25.16 16.68 -6.25
C ASN A 35 24.87 18.15 -6.58
N ASN A 36 23.84 18.74 -5.98
CA ASN A 36 23.42 20.12 -6.15
C ASN A 36 23.17 20.58 -7.61
N LYS A 37 23.02 19.63 -8.53
CA LYS A 37 22.60 19.95 -9.90
C LYS A 37 21.08 20.06 -9.97
N ARG A 38 20.60 20.94 -10.84
CA ARG A 38 19.18 21.22 -11.02
C ARG A 38 18.59 20.32 -12.10
N LEU A 39 17.36 19.89 -11.88
CA LEU A 39 16.55 19.14 -12.84
C LEU A 39 15.34 20.00 -13.15
N GLY A 40 15.44 20.77 -14.23
CA GLY A 40 14.37 21.62 -14.69
C GLY A 40 13.23 20.85 -15.35
N PHE A 41 12.06 21.49 -15.40
CA PHE A 41 10.92 20.97 -16.14
C PHE A 41 11.25 20.91 -17.64
N LYS A 42 11.10 19.74 -18.23
CA LYS A 42 11.37 19.56 -19.67
C LYS A 42 10.10 19.52 -20.51
N ARG A 43 9.14 18.68 -20.13
CA ARG A 43 7.88 18.51 -20.85
C ARG A 43 6.85 17.72 -20.06
N TYR A 44 5.61 17.78 -20.51
CA TYR A 44 4.59 16.81 -20.12
C TYR A 44 4.81 15.50 -20.87
N ALA A 45 4.64 14.40 -20.16
CA ALA A 45 4.73 13.05 -20.70
C ALA A 45 3.54 12.23 -20.24
N TYR A 46 3.20 11.18 -20.95
CA TYR A 46 2.16 10.27 -20.56
C TYR A 46 2.61 8.81 -20.71
N ARG A 47 2.00 7.94 -19.93
CA ARG A 47 2.19 6.49 -20.05
C ARG A 47 0.84 5.81 -19.99
N HIS A 48 0.66 4.79 -20.81
CA HIS A 48 -0.48 3.88 -20.69
C HIS A 48 -0.08 2.69 -19.82
N ASP A 49 -1.00 2.27 -18.95
CA ASP A 49 -0.82 1.01 -18.23
C ASP A 49 -1.26 -0.18 -19.13
N LYS A 50 -1.13 -1.41 -18.61
CA LYS A 50 -1.50 -2.63 -19.34
C LYS A 50 -2.99 -2.74 -19.71
N TYR A 51 -3.83 -1.87 -19.15
CA TYR A 51 -5.27 -1.79 -19.42
C TYR A 51 -5.66 -0.61 -20.31
N GLY A 52 -4.67 0.14 -20.83
CA GLY A 52 -4.89 1.29 -21.70
C GLY A 52 -5.16 2.61 -20.95
N TYR A 53 -5.15 2.62 -19.62
CA TYR A 53 -5.38 3.84 -18.85
C TYR A 53 -4.19 4.80 -19.00
N LYS A 54 -4.46 6.00 -19.47
CA LYS A 54 -3.47 7.07 -19.64
C LYS A 54 -3.18 7.76 -18.32
N ARG A 55 -1.90 7.88 -17.98
CA ARG A 55 -1.41 8.65 -16.82
C ARG A 55 -0.53 9.78 -17.29
N ASP A 56 -0.78 10.98 -16.81
CA ASP A 56 -0.03 12.18 -17.14
C ASP A 56 1.07 12.43 -16.10
N PHE A 57 2.24 12.87 -16.60
CA PHE A 57 3.41 13.13 -15.79
C PHE A 57 4.07 14.44 -16.22
N LYS A 58 4.70 15.16 -15.29
CA LYS A 58 5.78 16.10 -15.58
C LYS A 58 7.09 15.34 -15.64
N LEU A 59 7.85 15.59 -16.68
CA LEU A 59 9.21 15.10 -16.84
C LEU A 59 10.19 16.22 -16.51
N TYR A 60 11.06 15.93 -15.55
CA TYR A 60 12.21 16.77 -15.19
C TYR A 60 13.48 16.08 -15.62
N GLU A 61 14.44 16.81 -16.13
CA GLU A 61 15.71 16.27 -16.61
C GLU A 61 16.86 17.15 -16.12
N CYS A 62 17.95 16.53 -15.70
CA CYS A 62 19.18 17.23 -15.38
C CYS A 62 19.87 17.66 -16.65
N ASP A 63 20.44 18.85 -16.67
CA ASP A 63 21.11 19.40 -17.86
C ASP A 63 22.33 18.58 -18.26
N ASP A 64 23.16 18.21 -17.29
CA ASP A 64 24.34 17.40 -17.56
C ASP A 64 24.70 16.49 -16.35
N CYS A 65 24.80 15.19 -16.60
CA CYS A 65 25.23 14.17 -15.66
C CYS A 65 26.54 13.45 -16.10
N SER A 66 27.25 13.91 -17.13
CA SER A 66 28.41 13.23 -17.72
C SER A 66 29.55 13.07 -16.72
N GLU A 67 29.92 14.16 -16.04
CA GLU A 67 31.04 14.22 -15.07
C GLU A 67 30.56 14.10 -13.60
N CYS A 68 29.39 13.57 -13.36
CA CYS A 68 28.86 13.48 -12.01
C CYS A 68 29.48 12.31 -11.23
N PRO A 69 30.16 12.57 -10.08
CA PRO A 69 30.79 11.51 -9.28
C PRO A 69 29.78 10.50 -8.73
N LEU A 70 28.52 10.92 -8.54
CA LEU A 70 27.43 10.09 -8.02
C LEU A 70 26.65 9.38 -9.12
N LYS A 71 27.04 9.49 -10.39
CA LYS A 71 26.30 8.95 -11.54
C LYS A 71 26.02 7.45 -11.39
N ASN A 72 27.01 6.67 -11.03
CA ASN A 72 26.89 5.20 -10.92
C ASN A 72 25.93 4.74 -9.81
N GLN A 73 25.75 5.54 -8.77
CA GLN A 73 24.82 5.26 -7.69
C GLN A 73 23.42 5.82 -7.97
N CYS A 74 23.35 6.94 -8.71
CA CYS A 74 22.12 7.63 -9.03
C CYS A 74 21.38 6.99 -10.22
N MET A 75 22.10 6.42 -11.17
CA MET A 75 21.57 5.83 -12.40
C MET A 75 22.25 4.50 -12.72
N ASN A 76 21.69 3.77 -13.70
CA ASN A 76 22.30 2.56 -14.20
C ASN A 76 23.66 2.88 -14.85
N PHE A 77 24.69 2.10 -14.56
CA PHE A 77 26.08 2.32 -15.02
C PHE A 77 26.18 2.59 -16.53
N ASN A 78 25.40 1.88 -17.34
CA ASN A 78 25.41 2.00 -18.79
C ASN A 78 24.51 3.12 -19.35
N SER A 79 23.95 4.00 -18.49
CA SER A 79 23.07 5.06 -18.97
C SER A 79 23.85 6.17 -19.68
N LYS A 80 23.58 6.35 -20.98
CA LYS A 80 24.12 7.47 -21.79
C LYS A 80 23.28 8.75 -21.65
N THR A 81 22.16 8.69 -20.92
CA THR A 81 21.24 9.83 -20.78
C THR A 81 21.39 10.49 -19.43
N ASN A 82 20.92 11.72 -19.32
CA ASN A 82 20.87 12.45 -18.05
C ASN A 82 19.79 11.89 -17.11
N LYS A 83 19.90 12.19 -15.82
CA LYS A 83 18.88 11.81 -14.82
C LYS A 83 17.54 12.42 -15.15
N LYS A 84 16.50 11.57 -15.16
CA LYS A 84 15.11 11.96 -15.40
C LYS A 84 14.24 11.57 -14.22
N ILE A 85 13.32 12.47 -13.86
CA ILE A 85 12.28 12.23 -12.84
C ILE A 85 10.93 12.42 -13.51
N MET A 86 10.01 11.51 -13.30
CA MET A 86 8.62 11.64 -13.73
C MET A 86 7.72 11.76 -12.51
N LYS A 87 7.00 12.87 -12.39
CA LYS A 87 6.03 13.13 -11.31
C LYS A 87 4.61 13.14 -11.86
N ASN A 88 3.74 12.36 -11.22
CA ASN A 88 2.31 12.36 -11.50
C ASN A 88 1.60 13.21 -10.44
N TYR A 89 1.04 14.36 -10.85
CA TYR A 89 0.40 15.30 -9.90
C TYR A 89 -0.79 14.72 -9.19
N ASN A 90 -1.67 14.06 -9.94
CA ASN A 90 -2.87 13.49 -9.37
C ASN A 90 -2.51 12.46 -8.31
N TRP A 91 -1.46 11.67 -8.58
CA TRP A 91 -0.96 10.67 -7.65
C TRP A 91 -0.40 11.32 -6.38
N GLU A 92 0.45 12.35 -6.52
CA GLU A 92 1.05 13.06 -5.37
C GLU A 92 -0.03 13.78 -4.56
N TYR A 93 -1.00 14.41 -5.22
CA TYR A 93 -2.14 15.04 -4.56
C TYR A 93 -2.95 14.03 -3.74
N PHE A 94 -3.41 12.94 -4.34
CA PHE A 94 -4.18 11.93 -3.61
C PHE A 94 -3.34 11.23 -2.53
N LYS A 95 -2.05 11.00 -2.77
CA LYS A 95 -1.13 10.47 -1.76
C LYS A 95 -1.04 11.40 -0.55
N SER A 96 -0.91 12.70 -0.75
CA SER A 96 -0.87 13.68 0.34
C SER A 96 -2.17 13.71 1.14
N GLN A 97 -3.33 13.69 0.46
CA GLN A 97 -4.64 13.63 1.12
C GLN A 97 -4.82 12.36 1.96
N ILE A 98 -4.45 11.20 1.41
CA ILE A 98 -4.52 9.93 2.15
C ILE A 98 -3.55 9.93 3.34
N ASN A 99 -2.32 10.43 3.16
CA ASN A 99 -1.35 10.51 4.24
C ASN A 99 -1.84 11.42 5.37
N LYS A 100 -2.46 12.55 5.03
CA LYS A 100 -3.07 13.45 6.01
C LYS A 100 -4.15 12.71 6.82
N LYS A 101 -5.12 12.09 6.15
CA LYS A 101 -6.19 11.32 6.80
C LYS A 101 -5.66 10.18 7.67
N LEU A 102 -4.69 9.39 7.19
CA LEU A 102 -4.08 8.30 7.96
C LEU A 102 -3.21 8.77 9.13
N SER A 103 -2.86 10.05 9.17
CA SER A 103 -2.14 10.66 10.30
C SER A 103 -3.07 11.13 11.42
N GLU A 104 -4.36 11.31 11.12
CA GLU A 104 -5.39 11.62 12.13
C GLU A 104 -5.57 10.43 13.08
N PRO A 105 -5.59 10.65 14.42
CA PRO A 105 -5.63 9.57 15.41
C PRO A 105 -6.82 8.63 15.24
N GLU A 106 -8.00 9.17 14.94
CA GLU A 106 -9.23 8.40 14.73
C GLU A 106 -9.14 7.49 13.52
N THR A 107 -8.81 8.06 12.35
CA THR A 107 -8.67 7.31 11.10
C THR A 107 -7.56 6.26 11.19
N LYS A 108 -6.45 6.60 11.86
CA LYS A 108 -5.34 5.68 12.10
C LYS A 108 -5.78 4.48 12.94
N ASN A 109 -6.57 4.72 14.00
CA ASN A 109 -7.09 3.66 14.85
C ASN A 109 -8.04 2.73 14.08
N ILE A 110 -9.04 3.29 13.40
CA ILE A 110 -9.97 2.52 12.56
C ILE A 110 -9.20 1.69 11.52
N TYR A 111 -8.23 2.30 10.85
CA TYR A 111 -7.46 1.59 9.83
C TYR A 111 -6.55 0.48 10.39
N SER A 112 -6.05 0.64 11.62
CA SER A 112 -5.23 -0.38 12.28
C SER A 112 -6.02 -1.64 12.62
N GLN A 113 -7.32 -1.50 12.96
CA GLN A 113 -8.22 -2.62 13.25
C GLN A 113 -8.42 -3.54 12.04
N ARG A 114 -8.21 -3.04 10.82
CA ARG A 114 -8.30 -3.86 9.61
C ARG A 114 -7.47 -5.13 9.66
N LYS A 115 -6.31 -5.11 10.31
CA LYS A 115 -5.44 -6.29 10.47
C LYS A 115 -6.09 -7.38 11.32
N ILE A 116 -6.92 -6.97 12.27
CA ILE A 116 -7.58 -7.89 13.20
C ILE A 116 -8.90 -8.38 12.60
N ASP A 117 -9.68 -7.47 12.01
CA ASP A 117 -11.06 -7.77 11.60
C ASP A 117 -11.15 -8.32 10.17
N VAL A 118 -10.36 -7.78 9.26
CA VAL A 118 -10.54 -8.02 7.81
C VAL A 118 -9.48 -8.96 7.23
N GLU A 119 -8.19 -8.74 7.54
CA GLU A 119 -7.12 -9.52 6.93
C GLU A 119 -7.17 -11.01 7.28
N PRO A 120 -7.49 -11.44 8.54
CA PRO A 120 -7.62 -12.85 8.86
C PRO A 120 -8.75 -13.54 8.09
N VAL A 121 -9.88 -12.84 7.90
CA VAL A 121 -11.02 -13.35 7.12
C VAL A 121 -10.62 -13.62 5.66
N PHE A 122 -9.96 -12.66 5.01
CA PHE A 122 -9.46 -12.86 3.65
C PHE A 122 -8.35 -13.91 3.57
N GLY A 123 -7.48 -13.99 4.57
CA GLY A 123 -6.46 -15.04 4.68
C GLY A 123 -7.10 -16.43 4.71
N PHE A 124 -8.10 -16.60 5.55
CA PHE A 124 -8.86 -17.85 5.66
C PHE A 124 -9.59 -18.20 4.35
N MET A 125 -10.27 -17.23 3.72
CA MET A 125 -10.96 -17.45 2.45
C MET A 125 -10.00 -17.99 1.39
N LYS A 126 -8.80 -17.42 1.29
CA LYS A 126 -7.81 -17.83 0.29
C LYS A 126 -7.12 -19.15 0.62
N ALA A 127 -6.66 -19.31 1.86
CA ALA A 127 -5.83 -20.44 2.25
C ALA A 127 -6.63 -21.71 2.54
N ILE A 128 -7.80 -21.58 3.16
CA ILE A 128 -8.60 -22.73 3.62
C ILE A 128 -9.75 -23.02 2.67
N LEU A 129 -10.50 -22.00 2.24
CA LEU A 129 -11.62 -22.19 1.32
C LEU A 129 -11.20 -22.20 -0.17
N GLY A 130 -9.94 -21.95 -0.49
CA GLY A 130 -9.45 -21.91 -1.86
C GLY A 130 -10.05 -20.78 -2.72
N PHE A 131 -10.76 -19.82 -2.08
CA PHE A 131 -11.42 -18.72 -2.79
C PHE A 131 -10.40 -17.62 -3.14
N THR A 132 -9.64 -17.84 -4.21
CA THR A 132 -8.59 -16.94 -4.67
C THR A 132 -9.04 -15.95 -5.74
N ARG A 133 -10.12 -16.28 -6.46
CA ARG A 133 -10.69 -15.45 -7.52
C ARG A 133 -12.19 -15.73 -7.68
N MET A 134 -12.92 -14.76 -8.22
CA MET A 134 -14.31 -14.94 -8.63
C MET A 134 -14.38 -15.89 -9.86
N SER A 135 -15.33 -16.84 -9.85
CA SER A 135 -15.58 -17.74 -10.98
C SER A 135 -16.50 -17.12 -12.02
N VAL A 136 -17.26 -16.09 -11.61
CA VAL A 136 -18.29 -15.43 -12.43
C VAL A 136 -17.88 -14.02 -12.86
N ARG A 137 -18.52 -13.52 -13.94
CA ARG A 137 -18.37 -12.15 -14.42
C ARG A 137 -19.61 -11.33 -14.13
N GLY A 138 -19.39 -10.03 -13.86
CA GLY A 138 -20.44 -9.06 -13.55
C GLY A 138 -20.69 -8.91 -12.05
N ILE A 139 -20.94 -7.66 -11.64
CA ILE A 139 -21.00 -7.25 -10.23
C ILE A 139 -22.07 -8.03 -9.43
N ASN A 140 -23.25 -8.26 -10.02
CA ASN A 140 -24.35 -8.91 -9.30
C ASN A 140 -24.05 -10.41 -9.06
N LYS A 141 -23.45 -11.09 -10.03
CA LYS A 141 -23.03 -12.50 -9.86
C LYS A 141 -21.89 -12.61 -8.87
N ALA A 142 -20.89 -11.72 -8.95
CA ALA A 142 -19.77 -11.67 -8.01
C ALA A 142 -20.24 -11.41 -6.57
N LYS A 143 -21.21 -10.51 -6.37
CA LYS A 143 -21.82 -10.28 -5.05
C LYS A 143 -22.49 -11.53 -4.47
N ARG A 144 -23.20 -12.29 -5.30
CA ARG A 144 -23.84 -13.56 -4.88
C ARG A 144 -22.79 -14.61 -4.50
N GLU A 145 -21.79 -14.83 -5.34
CA GLU A 145 -20.70 -15.77 -5.08
C GLU A 145 -19.96 -15.45 -3.78
N LEU A 146 -19.57 -14.16 -3.60
CA LEU A 146 -18.95 -13.69 -2.36
C LEU A 146 -19.90 -13.87 -1.17
N GLY A 147 -21.19 -13.63 -1.33
CA GLY A 147 -22.20 -13.79 -0.29
C GLY A 147 -22.24 -15.23 0.25
N PHE A 148 -22.19 -16.23 -0.60
CA PHE A 148 -22.13 -17.64 -0.18
C PHE A 148 -20.85 -17.96 0.62
N VAL A 149 -19.71 -17.45 0.17
CA VAL A 149 -18.44 -17.64 0.87
C VAL A 149 -18.45 -16.99 2.25
N LEU A 150 -18.97 -15.76 2.35
CA LEU A 150 -19.10 -15.05 3.63
C LEU A 150 -20.11 -15.73 4.57
N MET A 151 -21.19 -16.29 4.01
CA MET A 151 -22.17 -17.06 4.80
C MET A 151 -21.52 -18.33 5.41
N ALA A 152 -20.74 -19.06 4.62
CA ALA A 152 -20.00 -20.23 5.11
C ALA A 152 -19.03 -19.86 6.25
N LEU A 153 -18.33 -18.74 6.13
CA LEU A 153 -17.46 -18.21 7.18
C LEU A 153 -18.24 -17.87 8.47
N ASN A 154 -19.39 -17.23 8.33
CA ASN A 154 -20.21 -16.84 9.47
C ASN A 154 -20.78 -18.07 10.18
N ILE A 155 -21.28 -19.07 9.45
CA ILE A 155 -21.76 -20.35 10.00
C ILE A 155 -20.64 -21.01 10.81
N ARG A 156 -19.44 -21.12 10.22
CA ARG A 156 -18.28 -21.70 10.92
C ARG A 156 -17.94 -20.95 12.21
N LYS A 157 -17.97 -19.62 12.19
CA LYS A 157 -17.68 -18.80 13.37
C LYS A 157 -18.70 -19.07 14.48
N VAL A 158 -19.98 -19.13 14.12
CA VAL A 158 -21.07 -19.42 15.08
C VAL A 158 -20.94 -20.82 15.64
N THR A 159 -20.64 -21.83 14.82
CA THR A 159 -20.47 -23.22 15.31
C THR A 159 -19.27 -23.35 16.23
N ALA A 160 -18.14 -22.73 15.93
CA ALA A 160 -16.96 -22.71 16.78
C ALA A 160 -17.27 -22.07 18.15
N GLN A 161 -17.94 -20.92 18.15
CA GLN A 161 -18.31 -20.20 19.37
C GLN A 161 -19.29 -21.00 20.24
N ARG A 162 -20.25 -21.73 19.62
CA ARG A 162 -21.14 -22.62 20.33
C ARG A 162 -20.41 -23.82 20.98
N ALA A 163 -19.46 -24.39 20.23
CA ALA A 163 -18.64 -25.50 20.77
C ALA A 163 -17.80 -25.04 21.96
N GLU A 164 -17.17 -23.88 21.92
CA GLU A 164 -16.42 -23.32 23.06
C GLU A 164 -17.33 -23.04 24.28
N ASN A 165 -18.53 -22.50 24.05
CA ASN A 165 -19.48 -22.25 25.14
C ASN A 165 -19.96 -23.57 25.76
N ASN A 166 -20.23 -24.60 24.96
CA ASN A 166 -20.64 -25.91 25.46
C ASN A 166 -19.53 -26.58 26.28
N GLN A 167 -18.26 -26.47 25.87
CA GLN A 167 -17.12 -26.95 26.65
C GLN A 167 -16.99 -26.24 28.01
N LYS A 168 -17.19 -24.92 28.04
CA LYS A 168 -17.16 -24.13 29.28
C LYS A 168 -18.28 -24.57 30.23
N ILE A 169 -19.48 -24.81 29.70
CA ILE A 169 -20.61 -25.31 30.52
C ILE A 169 -20.30 -26.70 31.05
N CYS A 170 -19.77 -27.61 30.23
CA CYS A 170 -19.40 -28.96 30.65
C CYS A 170 -18.34 -28.93 31.78
N LEU A 171 -17.33 -28.09 31.68
CA LEU A 171 -16.29 -27.90 32.70
C LEU A 171 -16.86 -27.35 34.02
N LEU A 172 -17.87 -26.49 33.97
CA LEU A 172 -18.54 -25.97 35.15
C LEU A 172 -19.35 -27.06 35.88
N TYR A 173 -19.95 -27.99 35.13
CA TYR A 173 -20.71 -29.11 35.71
C TYR A 173 -19.83 -30.27 36.19
N THR A 174 -18.59 -30.38 35.73
CA THR A 174 -17.64 -31.44 36.13
C THR A 174 -16.66 -31.01 37.22
N SER A 175 -16.73 -29.76 37.70
CA SER A 175 -16.01 -29.35 38.91
C SER A 175 -16.53 -30.15 40.10
N PRO A 176 -15.69 -30.93 40.82
CA PRO A 176 -16.15 -31.61 42.04
C PRO A 176 -16.63 -30.54 43.02
N SER A 177 -17.85 -30.74 43.53
CA SER A 177 -18.35 -29.97 44.67
C SER A 177 -17.33 -30.10 45.80
N PRO A 178 -16.93 -29.02 46.46
CA PRO A 178 -16.18 -29.14 47.70
C PRO A 178 -17.09 -29.82 48.69
N ARG A 179 -16.85 -31.10 48.96
CA ARG A 179 -17.39 -31.79 50.11
C ARG A 179 -16.43 -31.53 51.25
N ASP A 180 -17.03 -31.09 52.32
CA ASP A 180 -16.56 -30.90 53.66
C ASP A 180 -15.44 -31.85 54.11
#